data_d69e7b25adcd8a06d0714d459ec99fcb
#
_entry.id   d69e7b25adcd8a06d0714d459ec99fcb
#
_cell.length_a   1.000
_cell.length_b   1.000
_cell.length_c   1.000
_cell.angle_alpha   90.00
_cell.angle_beta   90.00
_cell.angle_gamma   90.00
#
_symmetry.space_group_name_H-M   'P 1'
#
loop_
_entity.id
_entity.type
_entity.pdbx_description
1 polymer ?
#
loop_
_entity_poly.entity_id
_entity_poly.type
_entity_poly.pdbx_seq_one_letter_code
_entity_poly.pdbx_strand_id
1 'polypeptide(L)'
;MPERAHKIFRILTLNQISPLGLKLFDTNHYVVGNDITEPDAILVRSHNMLQMDIPSSVKAIGRAGAGTNNVPVKDMNLRGVPVFNAPGANANAVKELVLAGLLMASRNLVPAIRFTEGLQGDNATLNKLPPAKIYHPQGRLDVSSNAAVDIRCNVH
;
A
#
# COMPACT_ATOMS: atom_id res chain seq x y z
N MET A 1 -1.54 -46.52 -20.09
CA MET A 1 -1.38 -45.09 -20.44
C MET A 1 -0.19 -44.55 -19.65
N PRO A 2 0.80 -43.90 -20.29
CA PRO A 2 1.93 -43.36 -19.53
C PRO A 2 1.42 -42.28 -18.59
N GLU A 3 1.72 -42.45 -17.33
CA GLU A 3 1.53 -41.49 -16.27
C GLU A 3 2.23 -40.17 -16.66
N ARG A 4 1.46 -39.11 -16.91
CA ARG A 4 2.05 -37.79 -17.22
C ARG A 4 2.83 -37.37 -16.01
N ALA A 5 4.15 -37.38 -16.09
CA ALA A 5 5.01 -36.80 -15.07
C ALA A 5 4.48 -35.41 -14.72
N HIS A 6 4.01 -35.23 -13.48
CA HIS A 6 3.51 -33.95 -12.99
C HIS A 6 4.66 -32.92 -13.07
N LYS A 7 4.53 -31.99 -14.01
CA LYS A 7 5.51 -30.90 -14.16
C LYS A 7 5.34 -29.95 -12.99
N ILE A 8 6.38 -29.81 -12.18
CA ILE A 8 6.43 -28.83 -11.10
C ILE A 8 6.84 -27.48 -11.71
N PHE A 9 6.04 -26.44 -11.50
CA PHE A 9 6.33 -25.08 -11.93
C PHE A 9 7.04 -24.31 -10.81
N ARG A 10 8.06 -23.56 -11.16
CA ARG A 10 8.89 -22.77 -10.26
C ARG A 10 8.48 -21.29 -10.32
N ILE A 11 8.11 -20.71 -9.19
CA ILE A 11 7.64 -19.34 -9.11
C ILE A 11 8.59 -18.52 -8.25
N LEU A 12 9.28 -17.58 -8.88
CA LEU A 12 10.14 -16.62 -8.19
C LEU A 12 9.29 -15.49 -7.61
N THR A 13 9.46 -15.19 -6.33
CA THR A 13 8.84 -14.03 -5.69
C THR A 13 9.84 -12.91 -5.49
N LEU A 14 9.53 -11.73 -6.03
CA LEU A 14 10.31 -10.51 -5.84
C LEU A 14 9.58 -9.59 -4.87
N ASN A 15 10.25 -9.19 -3.80
CA ASN A 15 9.71 -8.49 -2.64
C ASN A 15 8.74 -9.35 -1.79
N GLN A 16 8.10 -8.69 -0.83
CA GLN A 16 7.12 -9.33 0.04
C GLN A 16 5.79 -9.50 -0.69
N ILE A 17 5.45 -10.71 -1.04
CA ILE A 17 4.12 -11.12 -1.46
C ILE A 17 3.40 -11.69 -0.23
N SER A 18 2.09 -11.43 -0.12
CA SER A 18 1.31 -11.90 1.02
C SER A 18 1.40 -13.43 1.20
N PRO A 19 1.80 -13.92 2.38
CA PRO A 19 1.84 -15.37 2.64
C PRO A 19 0.47 -16.04 2.45
N LEU A 20 -0.63 -15.31 2.66
CA LEU A 20 -1.98 -15.82 2.43
C LEU A 20 -2.22 -16.12 0.96
N GLY A 21 -1.71 -15.27 0.06
CA GLY A 21 -1.77 -15.50 -1.38
C GLY A 21 -0.87 -16.65 -1.82
N LEU A 22 0.35 -16.75 -1.24
CA LEU A 22 1.29 -17.80 -1.59
C LEU A 22 0.80 -19.21 -1.16
N LYS A 23 0.03 -19.30 -0.08
CA LYS A 23 -0.58 -20.56 0.37
C LYS A 23 -1.61 -21.15 -0.60
N LEU A 24 -2.09 -20.37 -1.57
CA LEU A 24 -3.02 -20.87 -2.60
C LEU A 24 -2.33 -21.72 -3.67
N PHE A 25 -0.99 -21.68 -3.75
CA PHE A 25 -0.25 -22.55 -4.65
C PHE A 25 -0.12 -23.96 -4.05
N ASP A 26 -0.66 -24.95 -4.75
CA ASP A 26 -0.51 -26.34 -4.37
C ASP A 26 0.95 -26.78 -4.49
N THR A 27 1.54 -27.20 -3.38
CA THR A 27 2.94 -27.65 -3.29
C THR A 27 3.25 -28.89 -4.14
N ASN A 28 2.24 -29.64 -4.57
CA ASN A 28 2.42 -30.75 -5.49
C ASN A 28 2.73 -30.29 -6.93
N HIS A 29 2.34 -29.05 -7.28
CA HIS A 29 2.46 -28.51 -8.63
C HIS A 29 3.37 -27.29 -8.71
N TYR A 30 3.60 -26.61 -7.57
CA TYR A 30 4.34 -25.35 -7.55
C TYR A 30 5.40 -25.33 -6.46
N VAL A 31 6.58 -24.86 -6.82
CA VAL A 31 7.64 -24.47 -5.89
C VAL A 31 7.72 -22.94 -5.92
N VAL A 32 7.45 -22.30 -4.78
CA VAL A 32 7.46 -20.84 -4.65
C VAL A 32 8.60 -20.42 -3.74
N GLY A 33 9.44 -19.52 -4.19
CA GLY A 33 10.62 -19.05 -3.43
C GLY A 33 11.16 -17.72 -3.93
N ASN A 34 12.09 -17.18 -3.18
CA ASN A 34 12.79 -15.93 -3.50
C ASN A 34 14.20 -16.16 -4.07
N ASP A 35 14.64 -17.41 -4.13
CA ASP A 35 15.96 -17.82 -4.63
C ASP A 35 15.79 -18.92 -5.69
N ILE A 36 15.17 -18.57 -6.81
CA ILE A 36 14.92 -19.46 -7.94
C ILE A 36 15.62 -18.88 -9.17
N THR A 37 16.64 -19.56 -9.66
CA THR A 37 17.47 -19.10 -10.79
C THR A 37 16.79 -19.19 -12.15
N GLU A 38 15.99 -20.23 -12.37
CA GLU A 38 15.24 -20.44 -13.61
C GLU A 38 13.73 -20.62 -13.33
N PRO A 39 13.03 -19.52 -13.06
CA PRO A 39 11.59 -19.59 -12.77
C PRO A 39 10.77 -19.79 -14.05
N ASP A 40 9.64 -20.51 -13.92
CA ASP A 40 8.59 -20.55 -14.95
C ASP A 40 7.71 -19.30 -14.88
N ALA A 41 7.56 -18.68 -13.69
CA ALA A 41 6.83 -17.43 -13.51
C ALA A 41 7.46 -16.55 -12.42
N ILE A 42 7.18 -15.25 -12.48
CA ILE A 42 7.64 -14.27 -11.50
C ILE A 42 6.42 -13.58 -10.86
N LEU A 43 6.40 -13.52 -9.54
CA LEU A 43 5.49 -12.67 -8.78
C LEU A 43 6.24 -11.47 -8.24
N VAL A 44 5.77 -10.27 -8.56
CA VAL A 44 6.41 -9.01 -8.15
C VAL A 44 5.40 -8.05 -7.55
N ARG A 45 5.83 -7.20 -6.62
CA ARG A 45 5.01 -6.09 -6.12
C ARG A 45 5.65 -4.74 -6.49
N SER A 46 6.75 -4.37 -5.86
CA SER A 46 7.40 -3.06 -6.01
C SER A 46 8.84 -3.14 -6.50
N HIS A 47 9.38 -4.34 -6.68
CA HIS A 47 10.73 -4.51 -7.22
C HIS A 47 10.82 -3.92 -8.63
N ASN A 48 11.91 -3.20 -8.91
CA ASN A 48 12.14 -2.64 -10.24
C ASN A 48 12.76 -3.72 -11.16
N MET A 49 11.98 -4.19 -12.10
CA MET A 49 12.39 -5.21 -13.07
C MET A 49 12.92 -4.62 -14.39
N LEU A 50 12.92 -3.27 -14.56
CA LEU A 50 13.29 -2.63 -15.84
C LEU A 50 14.75 -2.88 -16.24
N GLN A 51 15.60 -3.12 -15.27
CA GLN A 51 17.02 -3.41 -15.50
C GLN A 51 17.41 -4.84 -15.10
N MET A 52 16.42 -5.66 -14.77
CA MET A 52 16.64 -7.05 -14.40
C MET A 52 16.81 -7.92 -15.64
N ASP A 53 17.80 -8.78 -15.65
CA ASP A 53 17.88 -9.85 -16.64
C ASP A 53 16.82 -10.90 -16.34
N ILE A 54 15.76 -10.93 -17.15
CA ILE A 54 14.64 -11.86 -16.98
C ILE A 54 14.92 -13.13 -17.77
N PRO A 55 15.10 -14.28 -17.10
CA PRO A 55 15.43 -15.54 -17.76
C PRO A 55 14.45 -15.92 -18.87
N SER A 56 14.94 -16.59 -19.90
CA SER A 56 14.11 -17.07 -21.02
C SER A 56 13.12 -18.17 -20.59
N SER A 57 13.34 -18.81 -19.45
CA SER A 57 12.43 -19.79 -18.84
C SER A 57 11.09 -19.19 -18.40
N VAL A 58 11.03 -17.87 -18.17
CA VAL A 58 9.82 -17.16 -17.68
C VAL A 58 8.74 -17.17 -18.74
N LYS A 59 7.57 -17.67 -18.37
CA LYS A 59 6.38 -17.80 -19.21
C LYS A 59 5.25 -16.84 -18.84
N ALA A 60 5.29 -16.28 -17.60
CA ALA A 60 4.31 -15.32 -17.12
C ALA A 60 4.88 -14.45 -16.00
N ILE A 61 4.38 -13.22 -15.89
CA ILE A 61 4.70 -12.31 -14.78
C ILE A 61 3.39 -11.85 -14.14
N GLY A 62 3.28 -11.99 -12.82
CA GLY A 62 2.16 -11.49 -12.02
C GLY A 62 2.60 -10.32 -11.14
N ARG A 63 1.96 -9.17 -11.29
CA ARG A 63 2.21 -8.00 -10.45
C ARG A 63 1.12 -7.87 -9.38
N ALA A 64 1.49 -7.96 -8.11
CA ALA A 64 0.59 -7.76 -6.97
C ALA A 64 0.28 -6.27 -6.76
N GLY A 65 -0.55 -5.70 -7.62
CA GLY A 65 -1.01 -4.31 -7.60
C GLY A 65 -1.44 -3.81 -8.97
N ALA A 66 -2.00 -2.59 -9.02
CA ALA A 66 -2.64 -2.05 -10.22
C ALA A 66 -1.65 -1.54 -11.29
N GLY A 67 -0.61 -0.79 -10.88
CA GLY A 67 0.37 -0.23 -11.81
C GLY A 67 1.33 -1.30 -12.36
N THR A 68 1.93 -1.07 -13.53
CA THR A 68 2.92 -1.95 -14.17
C THR A 68 4.20 -1.22 -14.55
N ASN A 69 4.40 -0.02 -14.06
CA ASN A 69 5.52 0.86 -14.37
C ASN A 69 6.90 0.32 -13.95
N ASN A 70 6.94 -0.67 -13.08
CA ASN A 70 8.15 -1.36 -12.62
C ASN A 70 8.43 -2.69 -13.35
N VAL A 71 7.61 -3.03 -14.36
CA VAL A 71 7.74 -4.26 -15.16
C VAL A 71 8.00 -3.88 -16.62
N PRO A 72 8.96 -4.49 -17.33
CA PRO A 72 9.24 -4.18 -18.74
C PRO A 72 8.20 -4.81 -19.67
N VAL A 73 6.96 -4.32 -19.62
CA VAL A 73 5.81 -4.89 -20.34
C VAL A 73 6.04 -4.97 -21.85
N LYS A 74 6.68 -3.94 -22.45
CA LYS A 74 6.96 -3.91 -23.88
C LYS A 74 7.89 -5.05 -24.31
N ASP A 75 8.95 -5.28 -23.54
CA ASP A 75 9.93 -6.33 -23.85
C ASP A 75 9.31 -7.71 -23.63
N MET A 76 8.48 -7.85 -22.58
CA MET A 76 7.75 -9.10 -22.32
C MET A 76 6.75 -9.41 -23.42
N ASN A 77 6.05 -8.42 -23.97
CA ASN A 77 5.16 -8.60 -25.11
C ASN A 77 5.90 -9.10 -26.35
N LEU A 78 7.09 -8.54 -26.63
CA LEU A 78 7.92 -9.02 -27.76
C LEU A 78 8.38 -10.47 -27.58
N ARG A 79 8.56 -10.89 -26.32
CA ARG A 79 8.91 -12.28 -25.97
C ARG A 79 7.69 -13.22 -25.90
N GLY A 80 6.47 -12.70 -26.06
CA GLY A 80 5.24 -13.47 -25.88
C GLY A 80 4.94 -13.86 -24.43
N VAL A 81 5.51 -13.15 -23.45
CA VAL A 81 5.32 -13.38 -22.01
C VAL A 81 4.21 -12.46 -21.49
N PRO A 82 3.04 -13.01 -21.10
CA PRO A 82 1.96 -12.21 -20.55
C PRO A 82 2.32 -11.61 -19.19
N VAL A 83 1.89 -10.36 -18.98
CA VAL A 83 2.03 -9.65 -17.70
C VAL A 83 0.64 -9.39 -17.14
N PHE A 84 0.36 -9.98 -15.98
CA PHE A 84 -0.90 -9.81 -15.26
C PHE A 84 -0.71 -8.80 -14.12
N ASN A 85 -1.73 -8.00 -13.86
CA ASN A 85 -1.78 -7.09 -12.72
C ASN A 85 -3.07 -7.30 -11.93
N ALA A 86 -3.16 -6.70 -10.74
CA ALA A 86 -4.32 -6.78 -9.85
C ALA A 86 -4.97 -5.40 -9.69
N PRO A 87 -5.71 -4.88 -10.69
CA PRO A 87 -6.35 -3.57 -10.61
C PRO A 87 -7.43 -3.58 -9.53
N GLY A 88 -7.50 -2.49 -8.76
CA GLY A 88 -8.53 -2.30 -7.74
C GLY A 88 -8.34 -3.07 -6.42
N ALA A 89 -7.36 -3.96 -6.30
CA ALA A 89 -7.16 -4.78 -5.11
C ALA A 89 -7.00 -3.95 -3.81
N ASN A 90 -6.41 -2.76 -3.88
CA ASN A 90 -6.23 -1.83 -2.77
C ASN A 90 -7.07 -0.55 -2.88
N ALA A 91 -8.01 -0.46 -3.82
CA ALA A 91 -8.76 0.76 -4.10
C ALA A 91 -9.53 1.27 -2.88
N ASN A 92 -10.15 0.36 -2.12
CA ASN A 92 -10.90 0.73 -0.93
C ASN A 92 -9.98 1.32 0.17
N ALA A 93 -8.85 0.69 0.43
CA ALA A 93 -7.88 1.18 1.42
C ALA A 93 -7.32 2.56 1.02
N VAL A 94 -7.02 2.77 -0.27
CA VAL A 94 -6.57 4.07 -0.79
C VAL A 94 -7.68 5.13 -0.63
N LYS A 95 -8.92 4.80 -0.97
CA LYS A 95 -10.08 5.69 -0.77
C LYS A 95 -10.22 6.12 0.69
N GLU A 96 -10.15 5.19 1.63
CA GLU A 96 -10.25 5.47 3.07
C GLU A 96 -9.11 6.38 3.55
N LEU A 97 -7.89 6.14 3.10
CA LEU A 97 -6.73 6.97 3.42
C LEU A 97 -6.89 8.40 2.87
N VAL A 98 -7.38 8.54 1.64
CA VAL A 98 -7.65 9.86 1.03
C VAL A 98 -8.72 10.60 1.82
N LEU A 99 -9.82 9.95 2.18
CA LEU A 99 -10.88 10.55 3.00
C LEU A 99 -10.35 10.97 4.37
N ALA A 100 -9.56 10.12 5.03
CA ALA A 100 -8.93 10.45 6.30
C ALA A 100 -8.01 11.68 6.16
N GLY A 101 -7.17 11.73 5.12
CA GLY A 101 -6.30 12.88 4.84
C GLY A 101 -7.07 14.17 4.61
N LEU A 102 -8.16 14.13 3.84
CA LEU A 102 -9.03 15.28 3.60
C LEU A 102 -9.67 15.78 4.90
N LEU A 103 -10.20 14.89 5.73
CA LEU A 103 -10.79 15.25 7.02
C LEU A 103 -9.74 15.82 7.99
N MET A 104 -8.56 15.23 8.06
CA MET A 104 -7.46 15.73 8.87
C MET A 104 -7.02 17.12 8.43
N ALA A 105 -6.90 17.37 7.13
CA ALA A 105 -6.52 18.65 6.58
C ALA A 105 -7.60 19.72 6.81
N SER A 106 -8.87 19.39 6.57
CA SER A 106 -10.01 20.32 6.75
C SER A 106 -10.19 20.75 8.21
N ARG A 107 -9.79 19.91 9.15
CA ARG A 107 -9.87 20.20 10.59
C ARG A 107 -8.56 20.68 11.20
N ASN A 108 -7.52 20.84 10.39
CA ASN A 108 -6.18 21.26 10.84
C ASN A 108 -5.64 20.40 12.01
N LEU A 109 -5.91 19.08 11.97
CA LEU A 109 -5.64 18.18 13.10
C LEU A 109 -4.16 18.07 13.44
N VAL A 110 -3.29 18.00 12.43
CA VAL A 110 -1.85 17.83 12.66
C VAL A 110 -1.24 19.02 13.43
N PRO A 111 -1.48 20.28 13.06
CA PRO A 111 -1.07 21.43 13.88
C PRO A 111 -1.70 21.44 15.28
N ALA A 112 -2.98 21.03 15.39
CA ALA A 112 -3.64 20.96 16.71
C ALA A 112 -2.98 19.93 17.64
N ILE A 113 -2.63 18.74 17.13
CA ILE A 113 -1.90 17.71 17.90
C ILE A 113 -0.54 18.26 18.35
N ARG A 114 0.23 18.86 17.43
CA ARG A 114 1.55 19.46 17.79
C ARG A 114 1.42 20.56 18.84
N PHE A 115 0.37 21.35 18.76
CA PHE A 115 0.10 22.38 19.76
C PHE A 115 -0.17 21.75 21.13
N THR A 116 -1.00 20.72 21.22
CA THR A 116 -1.31 20.03 22.48
C THR A 116 -0.10 19.29 23.06
N GLU A 117 0.73 18.67 22.23
CA GLU A 117 1.98 18.02 22.65
C GLU A 117 2.98 19.04 23.23
N GLY A 118 2.97 20.27 22.72
CA GLY A 118 3.81 21.37 23.23
C GLY A 118 3.32 22.02 24.52
N LEU A 119 2.10 21.71 24.96
CA LEU A 119 1.56 22.27 26.20
C LEU A 119 2.18 21.56 27.41
N GLN A 120 3.01 22.31 28.15
CA GLN A 120 3.55 21.88 29.43
C GLN A 120 3.02 22.82 30.54
N GLY A 121 2.42 22.26 31.58
CA GLY A 121 1.88 23.07 32.67
C GLY A 121 0.93 22.31 33.58
N ASP A 122 0.58 22.94 34.70
CA ASP A 122 -0.45 22.45 35.59
C ASP A 122 -1.86 22.73 35.01
N ASN A 123 -2.87 22.10 35.60
CA ASN A 123 -4.26 22.29 35.18
C ASN A 123 -4.75 23.76 35.30
N ALA A 124 -4.16 24.56 36.21
CA ALA A 124 -4.51 25.96 36.38
C ALA A 124 -3.99 26.80 35.20
N THR A 125 -2.82 26.48 34.68
CA THR A 125 -2.24 27.12 33.50
C THR A 125 -3.02 26.70 32.22
N LEU A 126 -3.34 25.41 32.07
CA LEU A 126 -4.07 24.89 30.93
C LEU A 126 -5.49 25.48 30.83
N ASN A 127 -6.18 25.68 31.96
CA ASN A 127 -7.51 26.26 31.99
C ASN A 127 -7.57 27.75 31.58
N LYS A 128 -6.41 28.45 31.61
CA LYS A 128 -6.32 29.85 31.17
C LYS A 128 -6.05 30.01 29.68
N LEU A 129 -5.75 28.91 28.98
CA LEU A 129 -5.51 28.96 27.55
C LEU A 129 -6.81 29.29 26.82
N PRO A 130 -6.79 30.20 25.84
CA PRO A 130 -7.96 30.42 24.99
C PRO A 130 -8.29 29.13 24.24
N PRO A 131 -9.60 28.88 23.94
CA PRO A 131 -9.98 27.74 23.16
C PRO A 131 -9.19 27.73 21.84
N ALA A 132 -8.53 26.60 21.53
CA ALA A 132 -7.73 26.46 20.33
C ALA A 132 -8.64 26.62 19.13
N LYS A 133 -8.59 27.80 18.49
CA LYS A 133 -9.30 28.02 17.23
C LYS A 133 -8.51 27.36 16.13
N ILE A 134 -8.98 26.23 15.64
CA ILE A 134 -8.38 25.52 14.51
C ILE A 134 -8.76 26.29 13.25
N TYR A 135 -7.99 27.33 12.92
CA TYR A 135 -8.15 28.09 11.69
C TYR A 135 -7.31 27.51 10.57
N HIS A 136 -7.91 27.36 9.39
CA HIS A 136 -7.16 27.21 8.17
C HIS A 136 -6.63 28.58 7.71
N PRO A 137 -5.31 28.76 7.48
CA PRO A 137 -4.75 30.09 7.11
C PRO A 137 -5.18 30.64 5.75
N GLN A 138 -5.80 29.84 4.90
CA GLN A 138 -6.19 30.23 3.56
C GLN A 138 -7.60 29.73 3.21
N GLY A 139 -8.61 30.53 3.57
CA GLY A 139 -9.93 30.44 2.95
C GLY A 139 -10.83 29.30 3.45
N ARG A 140 -12.02 29.70 3.73
CA ARG A 140 -13.20 28.93 4.09
C ARG A 140 -13.44 27.72 3.18
N LEU A 141 -13.20 26.52 3.66
CA LEU A 141 -14.13 25.45 3.35
C LEU A 141 -15.30 25.57 4.33
N ASP A 142 -16.39 26.10 3.83
CA ASP A 142 -17.64 26.23 4.59
C ASP A 142 -18.22 24.82 4.84
N VAL A 143 -17.74 24.18 5.88
CA VAL A 143 -18.47 23.09 6.52
C VAL A 143 -19.07 23.74 7.75
N SER A 144 -20.35 24.07 7.66
CA SER A 144 -21.24 24.67 8.65
C SER A 144 -20.61 24.93 10.03
N SER A 145 -20.57 26.17 10.38
CA SER A 145 -19.90 26.91 11.45
C SER A 145 -20.11 26.49 12.91
N ASN A 146 -20.44 25.24 13.22
CA ASN A 146 -20.80 24.85 14.59
C ASN A 146 -19.98 23.71 15.20
N ALA A 147 -18.81 23.40 14.68
CA ALA A 147 -17.91 22.46 15.35
C ALA A 147 -16.67 23.18 15.89
N ALA A 148 -16.87 24.04 16.90
CA ALA A 148 -15.83 24.28 17.87
C ALA A 148 -15.61 22.96 18.60
N VAL A 149 -14.54 22.24 18.25
CA VAL A 149 -14.09 21.10 19.06
C VAL A 149 -13.54 21.73 20.34
N ASP A 150 -14.36 21.73 21.37
CA ASP A 150 -13.93 22.05 22.74
C ASP A 150 -13.03 20.88 23.19
N ILE A 151 -11.72 20.99 22.94
CA ILE A 151 -10.75 20.03 23.44
C ILE A 151 -10.54 20.36 24.91
N ARG A 152 -11.51 20.04 25.74
CA ARG A 152 -11.30 19.87 27.18
C ARG A 152 -10.90 18.43 27.39
N CYS A 153 -9.60 18.16 27.44
CA CYS A 153 -9.11 16.89 27.96
C CYS A 153 -9.50 16.84 29.45
N ASN A 154 -10.59 16.15 29.76
CA ASN A 154 -10.82 15.66 31.12
C ASN A 154 -9.79 14.55 31.36
N VAL A 155 -8.65 14.90 31.91
CA VAL A 155 -7.72 13.94 32.50
C VAL A 155 -8.29 13.64 33.90
N HIS A 156 -8.87 12.46 34.06
CA HIS A 156 -9.12 11.83 35.36
C HIS A 156 -7.88 11.01 35.75
#